data_9232c5c0cdbcf49fb7579fe56cdb7adf
#
_entry.id   9232c5c0cdbcf49fb7579fe56cdb7adf
#
_cell.length_a   1.000
_cell.length_b   1.000
_cell.length_c   1.000
_cell.angle_alpha   90.00
_cell.angle_beta   90.00
_cell.angle_gamma   90.00
#
_symmetry.space_group_name_H-M   'P 1'
#
loop_
_entity.id
_entity.type
_entity.pdbx_description
1 polymer ?
#
loop_
_entity_poly.entity_id
_entity_poly.type
_entity_poly.pdbx_seq_one_letter_code
_entity_poly.pdbx_strand_id
1 'polypeptide(L)'
;MPRQAVLDCCDFARYDRMMSMAYEFERTQRIAVLGGGPGGYEAALAGARLGAEVTLIERAGVGGSAVLTDVVPSKSLIATAEASNAVKEAADLGVQFYAKGSGDKAVKPSVAINLQAVNKRLLGLAAQQSEDMRANLLDAGVNLVQGEGRLDGPNAIIVATAKGGTDFDRIEADTLVISVGATPRVLPTAVPDGERILNWKQLYDLPEIPEHLIVVGSGVTGAEFASAYRALGAKVTLISSRDQVLPGEDADAAAVIEKVFKRNGMKVLNKSRAESVVRDGDSVVATLTDGREVRGSHCLMAVGAVPNTSDIGLEEAGVQLSESGHIRVNRVARTSMPNIYAAGDCTTFPPLASVASMQGRTAIFHAMGDIVDPPEERNITSNIFTQPEIATVGWTQKAIEEGIVPGVVYKLPLASNPRAKMMGIRDGFVKLFASSGSGALIGGVIVAPKASELILPLALAVEHRLTVDQFAEAFPVYPSLTGSLTDAARAMHVVR
;
A
#
# COMPACT_ATOMS: atom_id res chain seq x y z
N MET A 1 -59.71 38.09 10.99
CA MET A 1 -58.46 38.57 11.58
C MET A 1 -57.98 37.53 12.61
N PRO A 2 -56.94 36.80 12.35
CA PRO A 2 -56.31 35.97 13.37
C PRO A 2 -55.20 36.74 14.09
N ARG A 3 -55.16 36.59 15.40
CA ARG A 3 -54.23 37.23 16.32
C ARG A 3 -52.80 36.67 16.07
N GLN A 4 -51.86 37.56 15.82
CA GLN A 4 -50.44 37.32 15.82
C GLN A 4 -49.99 36.98 17.26
N ALA A 5 -49.49 35.76 17.48
CA ALA A 5 -48.82 35.37 18.72
C ALA A 5 -47.45 36.05 18.74
N VAL A 6 -47.27 36.96 19.68
CA VAL A 6 -45.97 37.55 20.04
C VAL A 6 -45.20 36.45 20.76
N LEU A 7 -44.22 35.91 20.11
CA LEU A 7 -43.23 35.03 20.77
C LEU A 7 -42.39 35.87 21.75
N ASP A 8 -42.45 35.48 23.01
CA ASP A 8 -41.85 36.18 24.15
C ASP A 8 -40.31 36.17 24.02
N CYS A 9 -39.69 37.35 24.11
CA CYS A 9 -38.23 37.54 24.12
C CYS A 9 -37.49 36.76 25.23
N CYS A 10 -38.24 36.22 26.19
CA CYS A 10 -37.70 35.39 27.29
C CYS A 10 -37.31 33.99 26.87
N ASP A 11 -37.89 33.43 25.77
CA ASP A 11 -37.56 32.10 25.31
C ASP A 11 -36.22 32.05 24.55
N PHE A 12 -35.85 33.09 23.82
CA PHE A 12 -34.55 33.20 23.17
C PHE A 12 -33.38 33.25 24.15
N ALA A 13 -33.52 34.02 25.25
CA ALA A 13 -32.50 34.12 26.29
C ALA A 13 -32.35 32.82 27.10
N ARG A 14 -33.41 32.01 27.16
CA ARG A 14 -33.39 30.70 27.82
C ARG A 14 -32.76 29.63 26.89
N TYR A 15 -33.00 29.72 25.57
CA TYR A 15 -32.40 28.86 24.55
C TYR A 15 -30.89 29.15 24.42
N ASP A 16 -30.48 30.42 24.38
CA ASP A 16 -29.07 30.85 24.40
C ASP A 16 -28.36 30.43 25.69
N ARG A 17 -29.02 30.49 26.85
CA ARG A 17 -28.46 29.99 28.11
C ARG A 17 -28.37 28.48 28.17
N MET A 18 -29.33 27.72 27.58
CA MET A 18 -29.22 26.27 27.46
C MET A 18 -28.14 25.87 26.47
N MET A 19 -27.98 26.60 25.36
CA MET A 19 -26.90 26.36 24.39
C MET A 19 -25.55 26.78 24.98
N SER A 20 -25.44 27.88 25.71
CA SER A 20 -24.20 28.27 26.38
C SER A 20 -23.83 27.35 27.56
N MET A 21 -24.83 26.79 28.29
CA MET A 21 -24.59 25.78 29.33
C MET A 21 -24.22 24.40 28.76
N ALA A 22 -24.63 24.11 27.54
CA ALA A 22 -24.19 22.88 26.84
C ALA A 22 -22.76 23.00 26.28
N TYR A 23 -22.25 24.24 26.14
CA TYR A 23 -20.87 24.52 25.68
C TYR A 23 -19.88 24.79 26.83
N GLU A 24 -20.32 24.89 28.07
CA GLU A 24 -19.44 25.02 29.25
C GLU A 24 -19.18 23.65 29.87
N PHE A 25 -18.04 23.06 29.58
CA PHE A 25 -17.39 21.84 30.09
C PHE A 25 -17.27 20.65 29.12
N GLU A 26 -16.97 20.87 27.87
CA GLU A 26 -16.26 19.81 27.15
C GLU A 26 -14.76 20.00 27.38
N ARG A 27 -14.22 19.24 28.33
CA ARG A 27 -12.77 19.07 28.49
C ARG A 27 -12.17 18.68 27.16
N THR A 28 -11.21 19.46 26.65
CA THR A 28 -10.47 19.11 25.42
C THR A 28 -9.99 17.67 25.51
N GLN A 29 -10.37 16.84 24.54
CA GLN A 29 -9.95 15.44 24.49
C GLN A 29 -8.45 15.36 24.23
N ARG A 30 -7.75 14.54 25.01
CA ARG A 30 -6.33 14.24 24.83
C ARG A 30 -6.20 12.93 24.06
N ILE A 31 -5.49 12.98 22.96
CA ILE A 31 -5.23 11.84 22.09
C ILE A 31 -3.73 11.56 22.05
N ALA A 32 -3.32 10.33 22.37
CA ALA A 32 -1.95 9.89 22.17
C ALA A 32 -1.89 8.86 21.05
N VAL A 33 -1.00 9.10 20.09
CA VAL A 33 -0.77 8.25 18.91
C VAL A 33 0.60 7.62 19.00
N LEU A 34 0.67 6.30 19.02
CA LEU A 34 1.91 5.53 19.04
C LEU A 34 2.26 5.05 17.64
N GLY A 35 3.28 5.67 17.02
CA GLY A 35 3.74 5.42 15.66
C GLY A 35 3.22 6.44 14.65
N GLY A 36 4.15 7.06 13.91
CA GLY A 36 3.90 8.13 12.94
C GLY A 36 3.79 7.64 11.48
N GLY A 37 3.49 6.35 11.24
CA GLY A 37 3.17 5.83 9.92
C GLY A 37 1.88 6.42 9.35
N PRO A 38 1.43 6.03 8.14
CA PRO A 38 0.26 6.62 7.48
C PRO A 38 -0.99 6.67 8.37
N GLY A 39 -1.24 5.61 9.15
CA GLY A 39 -2.38 5.56 10.08
C GLY A 39 -2.27 6.55 11.22
N GLY A 40 -1.11 6.60 11.87
CA GLY A 40 -0.88 7.54 12.99
C GLY A 40 -0.82 8.99 12.54
N TYR A 41 -0.22 9.24 11.40
CA TYR A 41 -0.19 10.58 10.78
C TYR A 41 -1.59 11.13 10.53
N GLU A 42 -2.45 10.36 9.86
CA GLU A 42 -3.82 10.76 9.57
C GLU A 42 -4.68 10.85 10.83
N ALA A 43 -4.45 9.95 11.81
CA ALA A 43 -5.12 10.04 13.11
C ALA A 43 -4.76 11.35 13.83
N ALA A 44 -3.48 11.70 13.88
CA ALA A 44 -3.01 12.91 14.54
C ALA A 44 -3.57 14.18 13.88
N LEU A 45 -3.54 14.26 12.55
CA LEU A 45 -4.12 15.40 11.82
C LEU A 45 -5.63 15.51 12.00
N ALA A 46 -6.36 14.38 11.97
CA ALA A 46 -7.80 14.36 12.17
C ALA A 46 -8.15 14.85 13.59
N GLY A 47 -7.43 14.37 14.61
CA GLY A 47 -7.63 14.78 15.99
C GLY A 47 -7.40 16.28 16.21
N ALA A 48 -6.29 16.80 15.68
CA ALA A 48 -5.97 18.21 15.78
C ALA A 48 -7.03 19.09 15.06
N ARG A 49 -7.51 18.69 13.89
CA ARG A 49 -8.58 19.40 13.15
C ARG A 49 -9.92 19.41 13.88
N LEU A 50 -10.19 18.38 14.68
CA LEU A 50 -11.39 18.29 15.52
C LEU A 50 -11.22 18.96 16.89
N GLY A 51 -10.10 19.64 17.14
CA GLY A 51 -9.84 20.42 18.35
C GLY A 51 -9.32 19.60 19.54
N ALA A 52 -8.86 18.36 19.34
CA ALA A 52 -8.22 17.58 20.37
C ALA A 52 -6.77 18.04 20.63
N GLU A 53 -6.29 17.85 21.87
CA GLU A 53 -4.87 17.93 22.21
C GLU A 53 -4.21 16.62 21.81
N VAL A 54 -3.37 16.66 20.76
CA VAL A 54 -2.78 15.45 20.17
C VAL A 54 -1.29 15.38 20.43
N THR A 55 -0.83 14.25 20.97
CA THR A 55 0.58 13.90 21.07
C THR A 55 0.87 12.68 20.20
N LEU A 56 1.79 12.80 19.26
CA LEU A 56 2.27 11.69 18.41
C LEU A 56 3.68 11.30 18.83
N ILE A 57 3.87 10.02 19.12
CA ILE A 57 5.15 9.42 19.51
C ILE A 57 5.70 8.64 18.30
N GLU A 58 6.93 8.97 17.86
CA GLU A 58 7.57 8.32 16.75
C GLU A 58 9.07 8.11 17.02
N ARG A 59 9.56 6.90 16.74
CA ARG A 59 10.95 6.52 17.04
C ARG A 59 11.95 6.79 15.92
N ALA A 60 11.51 6.76 14.65
CA ALA A 60 12.41 6.80 13.49
C ALA A 60 12.21 8.06 12.64
N GLY A 61 10.97 8.37 12.30
CA GLY A 61 10.61 9.54 11.50
C GLY A 61 9.17 9.45 11.00
N VAL A 62 8.52 10.61 10.84
CA VAL A 62 7.14 10.71 10.39
C VAL A 62 6.95 10.10 9.01
N GLY A 63 5.86 9.40 8.81
CA GLY A 63 5.58 8.59 7.61
C GLY A 63 5.92 7.11 7.79
N GLY A 64 6.71 6.75 8.82
CA GLY A 64 7.04 5.37 9.16
C GLY A 64 7.67 4.59 8.00
N SER A 65 7.49 3.26 7.99
CA SER A 65 8.07 2.41 6.95
C SER A 65 7.56 2.75 5.54
N ALA A 66 6.31 3.15 5.39
CA ALA A 66 5.74 3.50 4.09
C ALA A 66 6.50 4.65 3.39
N VAL A 67 6.99 5.62 4.16
CA VAL A 67 7.75 6.75 3.62
C VAL A 67 9.25 6.48 3.62
N LEU A 68 9.78 5.95 4.71
CA LEU A 68 11.22 5.90 4.91
C LEU A 68 11.91 4.69 4.30
N THR A 69 11.24 3.53 4.22
CA THR A 69 11.92 2.27 3.89
C THR A 69 11.15 1.36 2.92
N ASP A 70 9.92 1.70 2.53
CA ASP A 70 9.11 0.82 1.70
C ASP A 70 8.49 1.56 0.50
N VAL A 71 7.29 2.16 0.62
CA VAL A 71 6.52 2.64 -0.53
C VAL A 71 7.25 3.75 -1.31
N VAL A 72 7.68 4.83 -0.63
CA VAL A 72 8.37 5.94 -1.32
C VAL A 72 9.68 5.48 -1.95
N PRO A 73 10.59 4.78 -1.25
CA PRO A 73 11.81 4.27 -1.86
C PRO A 73 11.55 3.26 -2.98
N SER A 74 10.68 2.26 -2.77
CA SER A 74 10.47 1.20 -3.76
C SER A 74 9.79 1.73 -5.04
N LYS A 75 8.78 2.61 -4.93
CA LYS A 75 8.11 3.19 -6.10
C LYS A 75 9.03 4.16 -6.83
N SER A 76 9.96 4.84 -6.12
CA SER A 76 11.01 5.65 -6.75
C SER A 76 12.03 4.79 -7.51
N LEU A 77 12.38 3.60 -6.99
CA LEU A 77 13.21 2.61 -7.69
C LEU A 77 12.50 2.09 -8.95
N ILE A 78 11.20 1.75 -8.83
CA ILE A 78 10.36 1.29 -9.94
C ILE A 78 10.27 2.37 -11.02
N ALA A 79 10.10 3.64 -10.67
CA ALA A 79 10.10 4.75 -11.64
C ALA A 79 11.43 4.85 -12.41
N THR A 80 12.56 4.55 -11.75
CA THR A 80 13.88 4.46 -12.44
C THR A 80 13.91 3.26 -13.39
N ALA A 81 13.35 2.11 -12.99
CA ALA A 81 13.25 0.92 -13.82
C ALA A 81 12.35 1.16 -15.06
N GLU A 82 11.24 1.90 -14.90
CA GLU A 82 10.38 2.33 -16.00
C GLU A 82 11.14 3.20 -17.02
N ALA A 83 11.89 4.19 -16.53
CA ALA A 83 12.71 5.05 -17.39
C ALA A 83 13.76 4.24 -18.17
N SER A 84 14.40 3.25 -17.53
CA SER A 84 15.33 2.32 -18.19
C SER A 84 14.65 1.51 -19.30
N ASN A 85 13.45 0.98 -19.04
CA ASN A 85 12.69 0.23 -20.04
C ASN A 85 12.21 1.11 -21.18
N ALA A 86 11.76 2.34 -20.92
CA ALA A 86 11.34 3.29 -21.95
C ALA A 86 12.47 3.54 -22.98
N VAL A 87 13.73 3.66 -22.52
CA VAL A 87 14.88 3.80 -23.43
C VAL A 87 15.11 2.53 -24.25
N LYS A 88 14.99 1.34 -23.64
CA LYS A 88 15.20 0.05 -24.32
C LYS A 88 14.14 -0.24 -25.38
N GLU A 89 12.90 0.18 -25.14
CA GLU A 89 11.72 -0.06 -25.98
C GLU A 89 11.49 1.07 -27.00
N ALA A 90 12.18 2.20 -26.89
CA ALA A 90 12.01 3.37 -27.74
C ALA A 90 12.16 3.05 -29.25
N ALA A 91 13.01 2.09 -29.61
CA ALA A 91 13.20 1.65 -30.99
C ALA A 91 11.92 1.06 -31.61
N ASP A 92 11.07 0.42 -30.83
CA ASP A 92 9.78 -0.14 -31.27
C ASP A 92 8.79 0.97 -31.68
N LEU A 93 9.03 2.21 -31.19
CA LEU A 93 8.24 3.41 -31.55
C LEU A 93 8.92 4.26 -32.63
N GLY A 94 10.01 3.78 -33.24
CA GLY A 94 10.74 4.46 -34.30
C GLY A 94 11.82 5.43 -33.82
N VAL A 95 12.13 5.50 -32.51
CA VAL A 95 13.22 6.33 -31.99
C VAL A 95 14.56 5.62 -32.26
N GLN A 96 15.49 6.36 -32.88
CA GLN A 96 16.82 5.85 -33.19
C GLN A 96 17.89 6.56 -32.34
N PHE A 97 18.90 5.81 -31.94
CA PHE A 97 20.01 6.30 -31.16
C PHE A 97 21.28 6.29 -32.01
N TYR A 98 22.08 7.35 -31.94
CA TYR A 98 23.34 7.49 -32.66
C TYR A 98 24.48 7.71 -31.67
N ALA A 99 25.58 7.00 -31.82
CA ALA A 99 26.79 7.26 -31.09
C ALA A 99 27.59 8.39 -31.77
N LYS A 100 28.28 9.20 -30.98
CA LYS A 100 29.19 10.24 -31.53
C LYS A 100 30.24 9.58 -32.43
N GLY A 101 30.26 9.95 -33.72
CA GLY A 101 31.20 9.36 -34.70
C GLY A 101 30.71 8.14 -35.44
N SER A 102 29.48 7.66 -35.19
CA SER A 102 28.88 6.51 -35.92
C SER A 102 28.33 6.88 -37.31
N GLY A 103 28.36 8.15 -37.71
CA GLY A 103 27.69 8.65 -38.90
C GLY A 103 26.16 8.40 -38.77
N ASP A 104 25.51 8.00 -39.88
CA ASP A 104 24.08 7.75 -39.91
C ASP A 104 23.68 6.31 -39.46
N LYS A 105 24.63 5.59 -38.83
CA LYS A 105 24.30 4.24 -38.31
C LYS A 105 23.68 4.31 -36.93
N ALA A 106 22.43 3.92 -36.87
CA ALA A 106 21.72 3.75 -35.59
C ALA A 106 22.42 2.66 -34.73
N VAL A 107 22.55 2.96 -33.44
CA VAL A 107 23.12 2.02 -32.46
C VAL A 107 22.05 1.58 -31.48
N LYS A 108 22.16 0.35 -30.98
CA LYS A 108 21.31 -0.10 -29.89
C LYS A 108 21.74 0.64 -28.61
N PRO A 109 20.84 1.32 -27.89
CA PRO A 109 21.21 2.04 -26.70
C PRO A 109 21.74 1.08 -25.63
N SER A 110 22.85 1.42 -25.00
CA SER A 110 23.34 0.76 -23.80
C SER A 110 22.91 1.60 -22.60
N VAL A 111 22.11 1.00 -21.72
CA VAL A 111 21.65 1.66 -20.50
C VAL A 111 22.49 1.14 -19.34
N ALA A 112 23.25 2.03 -18.72
CA ALA A 112 23.96 1.77 -17.47
C ALA A 112 23.25 2.48 -16.31
N ILE A 113 23.10 1.80 -15.21
CA ILE A 113 22.47 2.32 -14.00
C ILE A 113 23.52 2.59 -12.94
N ASN A 114 23.61 3.83 -12.50
CA ASN A 114 24.37 4.18 -11.30
C ASN A 114 23.49 3.99 -10.08
N LEU A 115 23.54 2.81 -9.44
CA LEU A 115 22.67 2.47 -8.32
C LEU A 115 22.90 3.38 -7.11
N GLN A 116 24.13 3.81 -6.84
CA GLN A 116 24.41 4.77 -5.75
C GLN A 116 23.68 6.10 -5.96
N ALA A 117 23.68 6.62 -7.19
CA ALA A 117 22.93 7.85 -7.52
C ALA A 117 21.40 7.63 -7.39
N VAL A 118 20.89 6.47 -7.80
CA VAL A 118 19.49 6.09 -7.63
C VAL A 118 19.14 6.03 -6.15
N ASN A 119 19.91 5.27 -5.35
CA ASN A 119 19.67 5.11 -3.92
C ASN A 119 19.75 6.46 -3.17
N LYS A 120 20.74 7.29 -3.48
CA LYS A 120 20.82 8.65 -2.93
C LYS A 120 19.57 9.49 -3.24
N ARG A 121 19.06 9.40 -4.48
CA ARG A 121 17.86 10.13 -4.90
C ARG A 121 16.63 9.63 -4.15
N LEU A 122 16.37 8.32 -4.11
CA LEU A 122 15.16 7.76 -3.49
C LEU A 122 15.15 7.94 -1.96
N LEU A 123 16.30 7.80 -1.28
CA LEU A 123 16.40 8.08 0.15
C LEU A 123 16.26 9.58 0.45
N GLY A 124 16.77 10.44 -0.43
CA GLY A 124 16.57 11.89 -0.34
C GLY A 124 15.09 12.28 -0.47
N LEU A 125 14.34 11.66 -1.40
CA LEU A 125 12.90 11.86 -1.54
C LEU A 125 12.13 11.36 -0.30
N ALA A 126 12.52 10.23 0.25
CA ALA A 126 11.92 9.69 1.47
C ALA A 126 12.13 10.61 2.67
N ALA A 127 13.35 11.13 2.85
CA ALA A 127 13.68 12.08 3.91
C ALA A 127 12.90 13.39 3.75
N GLN A 128 12.84 13.94 2.53
CA GLN A 128 12.08 15.15 2.25
C GLN A 128 10.58 14.95 2.55
N GLN A 129 9.98 13.86 2.09
CA GLN A 129 8.58 13.55 2.35
C GLN A 129 8.28 13.41 3.85
N SER A 130 9.20 12.79 4.60
CA SER A 130 9.08 12.66 6.06
C SER A 130 9.11 14.03 6.76
N GLU A 131 10.02 14.93 6.32
CA GLU A 131 10.09 16.28 6.88
C GLU A 131 8.87 17.13 6.52
N ASP A 132 8.37 17.04 5.29
CA ASP A 132 7.14 17.72 4.87
C ASP A 132 5.93 17.27 5.73
N MET A 133 5.82 15.96 5.99
CA MET A 133 4.79 15.40 6.87
C MET A 133 4.96 15.87 8.32
N ARG A 134 6.21 15.93 8.80
CA ARG A 134 6.53 16.44 10.13
C ARG A 134 6.12 17.91 10.27
N ALA A 135 6.44 18.75 9.30
CA ALA A 135 6.06 20.15 9.27
C ALA A 135 4.52 20.31 9.31
N ASN A 136 3.79 19.53 8.51
CA ASN A 136 2.32 19.57 8.51
C ASN A 136 1.70 19.21 9.87
N LEU A 137 2.28 18.27 10.62
CA LEU A 137 1.82 17.95 11.98
C LEU A 137 2.06 19.09 12.95
N LEU A 138 3.23 19.71 12.90
CA LEU A 138 3.57 20.86 13.76
C LEU A 138 2.68 22.06 13.46
N ASP A 139 2.45 22.35 12.18
CA ASP A 139 1.56 23.43 11.73
C ASP A 139 0.09 23.19 12.17
N ALA A 140 -0.31 21.92 12.27
CA ALA A 140 -1.61 21.54 12.81
C ALA A 140 -1.69 21.59 14.36
N GLY A 141 -0.58 21.89 15.04
CA GLY A 141 -0.53 21.97 16.50
C GLY A 141 -0.34 20.62 17.21
N VAL A 142 0.08 19.57 16.48
CA VAL A 142 0.37 18.26 17.08
C VAL A 142 1.69 18.32 17.85
N ASN A 143 1.67 17.85 19.10
CA ASN A 143 2.88 17.66 19.89
C ASN A 143 3.62 16.41 19.41
N LEU A 144 4.85 16.57 18.89
CA LEU A 144 5.68 15.46 18.41
C LEU A 144 6.72 15.08 19.46
N VAL A 145 6.67 13.82 19.90
CA VAL A 145 7.65 13.24 20.81
C VAL A 145 8.46 12.20 20.10
N GLN A 146 9.76 12.44 19.97
CA GLN A 146 10.67 11.44 19.41
C GLN A 146 11.11 10.46 20.49
N GLY A 147 10.77 9.19 20.32
CA GLY A 147 11.12 8.16 21.28
C GLY A 147 10.43 6.83 21.01
N GLU A 148 10.82 5.82 21.77
CA GLU A 148 10.21 4.52 21.74
C GLU A 148 9.15 4.42 22.84
N GLY A 149 7.89 4.26 22.45
CA GLY A 149 6.75 4.24 23.35
C GLY A 149 6.18 2.84 23.55
N ARG A 150 5.60 2.61 24.75
CA ARG A 150 4.79 1.45 25.08
C ARG A 150 3.59 1.87 25.94
N LEU A 151 2.53 1.08 25.91
CA LEU A 151 1.36 1.36 26.75
C LEU A 151 1.71 1.14 28.23
N ASP A 152 1.15 2.02 29.08
CA ASP A 152 1.14 1.91 30.54
C ASP A 152 -0.32 1.84 31.00
N GLY A 153 -0.91 0.68 30.79
CA GLY A 153 -2.35 0.48 30.95
C GLY A 153 -3.18 1.11 29.84
N PRO A 154 -4.50 1.25 30.04
CA PRO A 154 -5.42 1.66 28.99
C PRO A 154 -5.43 3.15 28.67
N ASN A 155 -4.80 4.01 29.46
CA ASN A 155 -4.94 5.46 29.37
C ASN A 155 -3.61 6.22 29.30
N ALA A 156 -2.48 5.53 29.18
CA ALA A 156 -1.19 6.20 29.11
C ALA A 156 -0.18 5.47 28.21
N ILE A 157 0.80 6.23 27.73
CA ILE A 157 1.98 5.73 27.03
C ILE A 157 3.22 6.20 27.80
N ILE A 158 4.15 5.29 28.05
CA ILE A 158 5.49 5.61 28.55
C ILE A 158 6.42 5.70 27.35
N VAL A 159 7.21 6.76 27.27
CA VAL A 159 8.14 7.01 26.17
C VAL A 159 9.56 7.06 26.70
N ALA A 160 10.43 6.25 26.14
CA ALA A 160 11.88 6.37 26.30
C ALA A 160 12.41 7.40 25.30
N THR A 161 12.77 8.59 25.76
CA THR A 161 13.22 9.71 24.90
C THR A 161 14.71 9.65 24.55
N ALA A 162 15.48 8.85 25.29
CA ALA A 162 16.91 8.62 25.02
C ALA A 162 17.18 7.13 24.81
N LYS A 163 18.02 6.76 23.83
CA LYS A 163 18.46 5.37 23.65
C LYS A 163 19.18 4.88 24.90
N GLY A 164 18.54 3.95 25.62
CA GLY A 164 19.08 3.37 26.84
C GLY A 164 18.98 4.27 28.10
N GLY A 165 18.19 5.37 28.03
CA GLY A 165 17.91 6.25 29.15
C GLY A 165 17.00 5.60 30.19
N THR A 166 17.19 5.98 31.46
CA THR A 166 16.32 5.61 32.59
C THR A 166 15.15 6.57 32.78
N ASP A 167 15.13 7.68 32.03
CA ASP A 167 14.09 8.69 32.11
C ASP A 167 12.97 8.38 31.12
N PHE A 168 11.77 8.25 31.65
CA PHE A 168 10.58 7.96 30.88
C PHE A 168 9.57 9.11 31.07
N ASP A 169 9.09 9.66 29.96
CA ASP A 169 7.95 10.55 29.99
C ASP A 169 6.66 9.74 29.96
N ARG A 170 5.73 10.02 30.84
CA ARG A 170 4.41 9.38 30.88
C ARG A 170 3.38 10.34 30.30
N ILE A 171 2.77 9.93 29.20
CA ILE A 171 1.78 10.69 28.45
C ILE A 171 0.40 10.09 28.73
N GLU A 172 -0.45 10.82 29.43
CA GLU A 172 -1.84 10.44 29.68
C GLU A 172 -2.74 10.91 28.57
N ALA A 173 -3.68 10.06 28.15
CA ALA A 173 -4.65 10.36 27.12
C ALA A 173 -6.02 9.74 27.40
N ASP A 174 -7.06 10.36 26.85
CA ASP A 174 -8.43 9.88 26.91
C ASP A 174 -8.68 8.86 25.81
N THR A 175 -7.94 8.98 24.69
CA THR A 175 -7.95 8.05 23.55
C THR A 175 -6.51 7.69 23.13
N LEU A 176 -6.26 6.40 22.89
CA LEU A 176 -4.99 5.90 22.36
C LEU A 176 -5.19 5.35 20.94
N VAL A 177 -4.25 5.66 20.04
CA VAL A 177 -4.19 5.08 18.70
C VAL A 177 -2.86 4.38 18.49
N ILE A 178 -2.89 3.08 18.20
CA ILE A 178 -1.72 2.25 17.98
C ILE A 178 -1.47 2.10 16.49
N SER A 179 -0.35 2.63 15.97
CA SER A 179 0.01 2.58 14.54
C SER A 179 1.47 2.21 14.34
N VAL A 180 1.90 1.14 15.03
CA VAL A 180 3.30 0.71 15.11
C VAL A 180 3.78 -0.07 13.88
N GLY A 181 2.89 -0.43 12.96
CA GLY A 181 3.22 -1.08 11.69
C GLY A 181 3.76 -2.50 11.84
N ALA A 182 4.55 -2.92 10.84
CA ALA A 182 5.16 -4.24 10.76
C ALA A 182 6.62 -4.16 10.28
N THR A 183 7.37 -5.26 10.47
CA THR A 183 8.75 -5.41 10.01
C THR A 183 8.93 -6.65 9.14
N PRO A 184 9.95 -6.70 8.24
CA PRO A 184 10.26 -7.88 7.45
C PRO A 184 10.41 -9.12 8.31
N ARG A 185 9.76 -10.22 7.90
CA ARG A 185 9.92 -11.52 8.55
C ARG A 185 11.32 -12.06 8.34
N VAL A 186 11.97 -12.49 9.42
CA VAL A 186 13.25 -13.17 9.39
C VAL A 186 13.04 -14.68 9.59
N LEU A 187 13.58 -15.48 8.68
CA LEU A 187 13.59 -16.94 8.83
C LEU A 187 14.92 -17.38 9.47
N PRO A 188 14.92 -18.27 10.47
CA PRO A 188 16.16 -18.75 11.11
C PRO A 188 17.13 -19.42 10.13
N THR A 189 16.61 -20.00 9.03
CA THR A 189 17.41 -20.67 8.00
C THR A 189 17.86 -19.73 6.87
N ALA A 190 17.52 -18.45 6.95
CA ALA A 190 17.83 -17.45 5.92
C ALA A 190 17.86 -16.04 6.53
N VAL A 191 18.76 -15.85 7.50
CA VAL A 191 18.90 -14.59 8.24
C VAL A 191 19.60 -13.56 7.36
N PRO A 192 19.00 -12.36 7.14
CA PRO A 192 19.67 -11.28 6.42
C PRO A 192 20.98 -10.87 7.12
N ASP A 193 22.06 -10.76 6.36
CA ASP A 193 23.38 -10.32 6.83
C ASP A 193 23.66 -8.85 6.54
N GLY A 194 22.76 -8.18 5.79
CA GLY A 194 22.90 -6.78 5.38
C GLY A 194 23.84 -6.56 4.20
N GLU A 195 24.49 -7.59 3.68
CA GLU A 195 25.46 -7.50 2.60
C GLU A 195 25.04 -8.30 1.36
N ARG A 196 24.73 -9.58 1.53
CA ARG A 196 24.40 -10.52 0.44
C ARG A 196 23.03 -11.15 0.59
N ILE A 197 22.60 -11.44 1.81
CA ILE A 197 21.25 -11.88 2.14
C ILE A 197 20.53 -10.70 2.74
N LEU A 198 19.48 -10.22 2.06
CA LEU A 198 18.88 -8.92 2.31
C LEU A 198 17.37 -9.05 2.54
N ASN A 199 16.82 -8.20 3.35
CA ASN A 199 15.42 -7.84 3.29
C ASN A 199 15.23 -6.60 2.38
N TRP A 200 13.98 -6.20 2.13
CA TRP A 200 13.72 -5.09 1.19
C TRP A 200 14.24 -3.72 1.67
N LYS A 201 14.37 -3.48 2.97
CA LYS A 201 14.93 -2.22 3.51
C LYS A 201 16.41 -2.07 3.21
N GLN A 202 17.14 -3.18 3.14
CA GLN A 202 18.59 -3.22 2.93
C GLN A 202 19.00 -3.12 1.45
N LEU A 203 18.04 -3.27 0.52
CA LEU A 203 18.32 -3.13 -0.92
C LEU A 203 18.82 -1.74 -1.31
N TYR A 204 18.45 -0.72 -0.55
CA TYR A 204 18.84 0.67 -0.82
C TYR A 204 20.25 1.01 -0.34
N ASP A 205 20.91 0.10 0.38
CA ASP A 205 22.30 0.23 0.82
C ASP A 205 23.28 -0.40 -0.19
N LEU A 206 22.75 -1.10 -1.21
CA LEU A 206 23.58 -1.74 -2.23
C LEU A 206 24.36 -0.68 -3.05
N PRO A 207 25.68 -0.85 -3.21
CA PRO A 207 26.51 0.09 -4.00
C PRO A 207 26.33 -0.10 -5.51
N GLU A 208 26.00 -1.32 -5.96
CA GLU A 208 25.93 -1.70 -7.36
C GLU A 208 24.73 -2.63 -7.63
N ILE A 209 24.32 -2.70 -8.89
CA ILE A 209 23.29 -3.67 -9.31
C ILE A 209 23.85 -5.09 -9.10
N PRO A 210 23.13 -5.97 -8.38
CA PRO A 210 23.53 -7.37 -8.23
C PRO A 210 23.71 -8.04 -9.59
N GLU A 211 24.81 -8.78 -9.78
CA GLU A 211 24.99 -9.57 -10.99
C GLU A 211 23.86 -10.60 -11.16
N HIS A 212 23.51 -11.27 -10.07
CA HIS A 212 22.39 -12.21 -10.04
C HIS A 212 21.66 -12.10 -8.70
N LEU A 213 20.46 -11.55 -8.73
CA LEU A 213 19.57 -11.46 -7.56
C LEU A 213 18.65 -12.68 -7.53
N ILE A 214 18.73 -13.45 -6.44
CA ILE A 214 17.73 -14.44 -6.06
C ILE A 214 16.64 -13.74 -5.29
N VAL A 215 15.37 -13.93 -5.61
CA VAL A 215 14.24 -13.41 -4.85
C VAL A 215 13.46 -14.58 -4.28
N VAL A 216 13.42 -14.70 -2.97
CA VAL A 216 12.64 -15.73 -2.26
C VAL A 216 11.32 -15.14 -1.81
N GLY A 217 10.23 -15.63 -2.40
CA GLY A 217 8.88 -15.14 -2.20
C GLY A 217 8.33 -14.41 -3.43
N SER A 218 7.17 -14.86 -3.93
CA SER A 218 6.52 -14.37 -5.15
C SER A 218 5.25 -13.56 -4.87
N GLY A 219 5.08 -13.07 -3.64
CA GLY A 219 4.04 -12.10 -3.29
C GLY A 219 4.38 -10.72 -3.85
N VAL A 220 3.60 -9.71 -3.47
CA VAL A 220 3.69 -8.33 -4.00
C VAL A 220 5.13 -7.79 -3.93
N THR A 221 5.73 -7.77 -2.73
CA THR A 221 7.10 -7.26 -2.53
C THR A 221 8.12 -7.96 -3.42
N GLY A 222 8.09 -9.31 -3.46
CA GLY A 222 9.03 -10.09 -4.28
C GLY A 222 8.85 -9.86 -5.77
N ALA A 223 7.60 -9.80 -6.25
CA ALA A 223 7.31 -9.56 -7.66
C ALA A 223 7.72 -8.15 -8.11
N GLU A 224 7.46 -7.12 -7.31
CA GLU A 224 7.84 -5.74 -7.61
C GLU A 224 9.36 -5.56 -7.68
N PHE A 225 10.11 -6.02 -6.67
CA PHE A 225 11.56 -5.92 -6.68
C PHE A 225 12.20 -6.80 -7.76
N ALA A 226 11.67 -8.01 -8.02
CA ALA A 226 12.13 -8.85 -9.12
C ALA A 226 11.96 -8.15 -10.47
N SER A 227 10.79 -7.52 -10.70
CA SER A 227 10.49 -6.72 -11.88
C SER A 227 11.46 -5.54 -12.04
N ALA A 228 11.62 -4.75 -10.97
CA ALA A 228 12.48 -3.57 -10.97
C ALA A 228 13.95 -3.92 -11.21
N TYR A 229 14.53 -4.85 -10.45
CA TYR A 229 15.94 -5.22 -10.61
C TYR A 229 16.22 -5.87 -11.98
N ARG A 230 15.25 -6.65 -12.52
CA ARG A 230 15.36 -7.16 -13.87
C ARG A 230 15.42 -6.05 -14.93
N ALA A 231 14.59 -5.02 -14.79
CA ALA A 231 14.57 -3.85 -15.67
C ALA A 231 15.86 -3.00 -15.54
N LEU A 232 16.42 -2.92 -14.32
CA LEU A 232 17.69 -2.23 -14.06
C LEU A 232 18.92 -3.01 -14.57
N GLY A 233 18.78 -4.26 -15.00
CA GLY A 233 19.84 -5.04 -15.65
C GLY A 233 20.34 -6.25 -14.87
N ALA A 234 19.88 -6.50 -13.65
CA ALA A 234 20.24 -7.71 -12.92
C ALA A 234 19.73 -8.98 -13.63
N LYS A 235 20.48 -10.07 -13.52
CA LYS A 235 19.89 -11.41 -13.70
C LYS A 235 19.02 -11.69 -12.48
N VAL A 236 17.80 -12.20 -12.69
CA VAL A 236 16.87 -12.46 -11.59
C VAL A 236 16.36 -13.89 -11.63
N THR A 237 16.38 -14.56 -10.49
CA THR A 237 15.68 -15.85 -10.26
C THR A 237 14.66 -15.64 -9.15
N LEU A 238 13.37 -15.75 -9.49
CA LEU A 238 12.25 -15.65 -8.55
C LEU A 238 11.81 -17.05 -8.12
N ILE A 239 11.85 -17.31 -6.81
CA ILE A 239 11.46 -18.59 -6.20
C ILE A 239 10.08 -18.43 -5.57
N SER A 240 9.12 -19.22 -6.05
CA SER A 240 7.73 -19.27 -5.59
C SER A 240 7.41 -20.64 -5.01
N SER A 241 6.97 -20.68 -3.76
CA SER A 241 6.42 -21.90 -3.16
C SER A 241 5.01 -22.25 -3.67
N ARG A 242 4.42 -21.38 -4.49
CA ARG A 242 3.07 -21.51 -5.06
C ARG A 242 3.13 -21.88 -6.52
N ASP A 243 1.98 -22.19 -7.09
CA ASP A 243 1.83 -22.63 -8.48
C ASP A 243 2.12 -21.52 -9.50
N GLN A 244 1.95 -20.27 -9.08
CA GLN A 244 2.17 -19.07 -9.89
C GLN A 244 2.74 -17.92 -9.06
N VAL A 245 3.26 -16.93 -9.76
CA VAL A 245 3.63 -15.63 -9.18
C VAL A 245 2.35 -14.91 -8.73
N LEU A 246 2.43 -14.10 -7.67
CA LEU A 246 1.30 -13.33 -7.13
C LEU A 246 0.06 -14.24 -6.84
N PRO A 247 0.20 -15.22 -5.96
CA PRO A 247 -0.80 -16.27 -5.77
C PRO A 247 -2.13 -15.78 -5.15
N GLY A 248 -2.13 -14.56 -4.58
CA GLY A 248 -3.33 -13.92 -4.02
C GLY A 248 -4.14 -13.13 -5.04
N GLU A 249 -3.61 -12.94 -6.25
CA GLU A 249 -4.20 -12.07 -7.26
C GLU A 249 -5.09 -12.82 -8.25
N ASP A 250 -5.80 -12.07 -9.08
CA ASP A 250 -6.56 -12.61 -10.20
C ASP A 250 -5.67 -13.50 -11.08
N ALA A 251 -6.13 -14.70 -11.39
CA ALA A 251 -5.34 -15.72 -12.08
C ALA A 251 -4.88 -15.26 -13.48
N ASP A 252 -5.74 -14.54 -14.21
CA ASP A 252 -5.36 -14.00 -15.53
C ASP A 252 -4.31 -12.90 -15.39
N ALA A 253 -4.42 -12.05 -14.37
CA ALA A 253 -3.44 -10.99 -14.09
C ALA A 253 -2.07 -11.59 -13.73
N ALA A 254 -2.05 -12.55 -12.82
CA ALA A 254 -0.84 -13.28 -12.44
C ALA A 254 -0.18 -13.97 -13.64
N ALA A 255 -0.98 -14.59 -14.52
CA ALA A 255 -0.49 -15.24 -15.74
C ALA A 255 0.15 -14.24 -16.72
N VAL A 256 -0.42 -13.03 -16.87
CA VAL A 256 0.19 -11.96 -17.69
C VAL A 256 1.55 -11.57 -17.13
N ILE A 257 1.65 -11.32 -15.81
CA ILE A 257 2.92 -10.95 -15.18
C ILE A 257 3.97 -12.05 -15.33
N GLU A 258 3.63 -13.29 -15.06
CA GLU A 258 4.57 -14.40 -15.20
C GLU A 258 5.06 -14.56 -16.63
N LYS A 259 4.17 -14.41 -17.64
CA LYS A 259 4.53 -14.40 -19.06
C LYS A 259 5.52 -13.27 -19.38
N VAL A 260 5.27 -12.06 -18.88
CA VAL A 260 6.15 -10.91 -19.09
C VAL A 260 7.50 -11.12 -18.40
N PHE A 261 7.53 -11.63 -17.18
CA PHE A 261 8.77 -11.95 -16.47
C PHE A 261 9.65 -12.93 -17.26
N LYS A 262 9.05 -14.03 -17.74
CA LYS A 262 9.77 -15.04 -18.55
C LYS A 262 10.26 -14.45 -19.87
N ARG A 263 9.43 -13.68 -20.57
CA ARG A 263 9.81 -12.99 -21.82
C ARG A 263 10.99 -12.03 -21.63
N ASN A 264 11.02 -11.35 -20.48
CA ASN A 264 12.12 -10.43 -20.12
C ASN A 264 13.36 -11.15 -19.58
N GLY A 265 13.40 -12.51 -19.64
CA GLY A 265 14.56 -13.33 -19.26
C GLY A 265 14.71 -13.54 -17.75
N MET A 266 13.66 -13.37 -16.98
CA MET A 266 13.63 -13.76 -15.56
C MET A 266 13.41 -15.27 -15.46
N LYS A 267 14.18 -15.95 -14.61
CA LYS A 267 13.93 -17.34 -14.24
C LYS A 267 12.89 -17.39 -13.13
N VAL A 268 11.73 -17.99 -13.38
CA VAL A 268 10.67 -18.19 -12.39
C VAL A 268 10.62 -19.67 -12.02
N LEU A 269 10.78 -19.99 -10.73
CA LEU A 269 10.71 -21.33 -10.17
C LEU A 269 9.43 -21.45 -9.34
N ASN A 270 8.34 -21.89 -9.97
CA ASN A 270 7.09 -22.21 -9.30
C ASN A 270 7.18 -23.55 -8.55
N LYS A 271 6.29 -23.78 -7.57
CA LYS A 271 6.25 -24.99 -6.73
C LYS A 271 7.61 -25.30 -6.09
N SER A 272 8.39 -24.27 -5.81
CA SER A 272 9.75 -24.35 -5.29
C SER A 272 9.85 -23.57 -3.99
N ARG A 273 10.09 -24.28 -2.90
CA ARG A 273 10.21 -23.68 -1.57
C ARG A 273 11.70 -23.63 -1.17
N ALA A 274 12.18 -22.46 -0.83
CA ALA A 274 13.50 -22.33 -0.22
C ALA A 274 13.47 -22.93 1.19
N GLU A 275 14.37 -23.85 1.46
CA GLU A 275 14.63 -24.45 2.78
C GLU A 275 15.60 -23.58 3.56
N SER A 276 16.69 -23.17 2.90
CA SER A 276 17.70 -22.30 3.50
C SER A 276 18.30 -21.35 2.47
N VAL A 277 18.87 -20.25 2.97
CA VAL A 277 19.72 -19.35 2.17
C VAL A 277 20.96 -19.08 3.02
N VAL A 278 22.13 -19.39 2.47
CA VAL A 278 23.41 -19.22 3.14
C VAL A 278 24.39 -18.47 2.27
N ARG A 279 25.26 -17.72 2.90
CA ARG A 279 26.39 -17.07 2.24
C ARG A 279 27.50 -18.09 1.96
N ASP A 280 28.07 -18.01 0.76
CA ASP A 280 29.22 -18.83 0.33
C ASP A 280 30.24 -17.90 -0.34
N GLY A 281 31.13 -17.33 0.47
CA GLY A 281 32.09 -16.31 0.06
C GLY A 281 31.40 -15.06 -0.48
N ASP A 282 31.66 -14.74 -1.76
CA ASP A 282 31.07 -13.60 -2.47
C ASP A 282 29.74 -13.95 -3.15
N SER A 283 29.19 -15.14 -2.89
CA SER A 283 27.92 -15.60 -3.44
C SER A 283 26.96 -16.03 -2.33
N VAL A 284 25.71 -16.28 -2.72
CA VAL A 284 24.69 -16.90 -1.87
C VAL A 284 24.16 -18.15 -2.54
N VAL A 285 23.80 -19.14 -1.73
CA VAL A 285 23.19 -20.39 -2.17
C VAL A 285 21.84 -20.52 -1.50
N ALA A 286 20.78 -20.58 -2.32
CA ALA A 286 19.45 -20.93 -1.86
C ALA A 286 19.22 -22.42 -2.14
N THR A 287 19.08 -23.23 -1.11
CA THR A 287 18.74 -24.64 -1.18
C THR A 287 17.23 -24.80 -1.14
N LEU A 288 16.67 -25.56 -2.08
CA LEU A 288 15.24 -25.82 -2.17
C LEU A 288 14.90 -27.14 -1.46
N THR A 289 13.65 -27.27 -1.02
CA THR A 289 13.17 -28.49 -0.32
C THR A 289 13.25 -29.77 -1.14
N ASP A 290 13.44 -29.67 -2.45
CA ASP A 290 13.65 -30.82 -3.36
C ASP A 290 15.14 -31.11 -3.65
N GLY A 291 16.04 -30.45 -2.94
CA GLY A 291 17.49 -30.62 -3.05
C GLY A 291 18.16 -29.82 -4.16
N ARG A 292 17.42 -29.11 -5.01
CA ARG A 292 18.00 -28.19 -6.00
C ARG A 292 18.64 -26.98 -5.31
N GLU A 293 19.70 -26.49 -5.90
CA GLU A 293 20.37 -25.27 -5.46
C GLU A 293 20.25 -24.15 -6.51
N VAL A 294 20.10 -22.93 -6.03
CA VAL A 294 20.15 -21.71 -6.84
C VAL A 294 21.27 -20.84 -6.28
N ARG A 295 22.28 -20.58 -7.10
CA ARG A 295 23.43 -19.73 -6.74
C ARG A 295 23.28 -18.35 -7.38
N GLY A 296 23.54 -17.30 -6.61
CA GLY A 296 23.50 -15.91 -7.06
C GLY A 296 24.51 -15.04 -6.30
N SER A 297 24.66 -13.79 -6.69
CA SER A 297 25.51 -12.82 -5.98
C SER A 297 24.81 -12.27 -4.72
N HIS A 298 23.47 -12.15 -4.75
CA HIS A 298 22.66 -11.65 -3.64
C HIS A 298 21.33 -12.39 -3.58
N CYS A 299 20.71 -12.35 -2.40
CA CYS A 299 19.36 -12.88 -2.18
C CYS A 299 18.48 -11.85 -1.47
N LEU A 300 17.29 -11.59 -2.00
CA LEU A 300 16.23 -10.85 -1.34
C LEU A 300 15.24 -11.81 -0.67
N MET A 301 15.08 -11.67 0.64
CA MET A 301 14.05 -12.38 1.41
C MET A 301 12.75 -11.56 1.43
N ALA A 302 11.75 -11.97 0.63
CA ALA A 302 10.44 -11.32 0.49
C ALA A 302 9.33 -12.27 0.99
N VAL A 303 9.47 -12.74 2.25
CA VAL A 303 8.64 -13.80 2.84
C VAL A 303 7.57 -13.26 3.80
N GLY A 304 7.14 -12.03 3.59
CA GLY A 304 6.12 -11.34 4.39
C GLY A 304 6.69 -10.52 5.54
N ALA A 305 5.79 -10.02 6.38
CA ALA A 305 6.11 -9.18 7.53
C ALA A 305 5.53 -9.78 8.83
N VAL A 306 5.95 -9.24 9.96
CA VAL A 306 5.40 -9.50 11.28
C VAL A 306 5.01 -8.18 11.95
N PRO A 307 3.86 -8.09 12.64
CA PRO A 307 3.44 -6.87 13.29
C PRO A 307 4.37 -6.52 14.44
N ASN A 308 4.57 -5.23 14.69
CA ASN A 308 5.43 -4.70 15.76
C ASN A 308 4.64 -4.60 17.09
N THR A 309 3.97 -5.66 17.49
CA THR A 309 3.04 -5.70 18.62
C THR A 309 3.62 -6.33 19.87
N SER A 310 4.84 -6.90 19.80
CA SER A 310 5.50 -7.50 20.94
C SER A 310 6.06 -6.43 21.89
N ASP A 311 5.96 -6.68 23.19
CA ASP A 311 6.60 -5.91 24.27
C ASP A 311 6.22 -4.43 24.34
N ILE A 312 5.06 -4.05 23.80
CA ILE A 312 4.53 -2.68 23.83
C ILE A 312 3.34 -2.49 24.79
N GLY A 313 3.12 -3.41 25.73
CA GLY A 313 2.11 -3.27 26.79
C GLY A 313 0.68 -3.51 26.37
N LEU A 314 0.43 -4.21 25.24
CA LEU A 314 -0.93 -4.42 24.70
C LEU A 314 -1.75 -5.36 25.57
N GLU A 315 -1.16 -6.46 26.07
CA GLU A 315 -1.86 -7.43 26.90
C GLU A 315 -2.24 -6.83 28.25
N GLU A 316 -1.34 -6.07 28.87
CA GLU A 316 -1.55 -5.38 30.13
C GLU A 316 -2.61 -4.29 30.00
N ALA A 317 -2.74 -3.69 28.82
CA ALA A 317 -3.80 -2.74 28.51
C ALA A 317 -5.14 -3.40 28.15
N GLY A 318 -5.22 -4.73 28.05
CA GLY A 318 -6.42 -5.50 27.72
C GLY A 318 -6.72 -5.59 26.22
N VAL A 319 -5.76 -5.30 25.35
CA VAL A 319 -5.91 -5.36 23.90
C VAL A 319 -5.74 -6.78 23.40
N GLN A 320 -6.73 -7.29 22.65
CA GLN A 320 -6.70 -8.63 22.09
C GLN A 320 -5.93 -8.69 20.77
N LEU A 321 -5.08 -9.73 20.66
CA LEU A 321 -4.34 -10.06 19.45
C LEU A 321 -4.98 -11.27 18.73
N SER A 322 -4.71 -11.37 17.43
CA SER A 322 -4.96 -12.58 16.65
C SER A 322 -3.84 -13.61 16.89
N GLU A 323 -4.03 -14.84 16.39
CA GLU A 323 -2.99 -15.89 16.42
C GLU A 323 -1.69 -15.48 15.70
N SER A 324 -1.78 -14.58 14.73
CA SER A 324 -0.64 -14.05 13.99
C SER A 324 0.00 -12.81 14.63
N GLY A 325 -0.44 -12.42 15.84
CA GLY A 325 0.08 -11.29 16.59
C GLY A 325 -0.47 -9.92 16.19
N HIS A 326 -1.42 -9.85 15.24
CA HIS A 326 -2.02 -8.58 14.85
C HIS A 326 -3.11 -8.13 15.84
N ILE A 327 -3.23 -6.84 16.04
CA ILE A 327 -4.29 -6.25 16.87
C ILE A 327 -5.64 -6.47 16.19
N ARG A 328 -6.59 -7.08 16.93
CA ARG A 328 -7.97 -7.23 16.46
C ARG A 328 -8.69 -5.90 16.57
N VAL A 329 -9.26 -5.43 15.47
CA VAL A 329 -10.06 -4.21 15.40
C VAL A 329 -11.41 -4.47 14.73
N ASN A 330 -12.39 -3.65 15.07
CA ASN A 330 -13.67 -3.62 14.38
C ASN A 330 -13.64 -2.65 13.17
N ARG A 331 -14.80 -2.47 12.51
CA ARG A 331 -14.92 -1.61 11.32
C ARG A 331 -14.58 -0.13 11.55
N VAL A 332 -14.65 0.35 12.79
CA VAL A 332 -14.23 1.71 13.16
C VAL A 332 -12.82 1.75 13.74
N ALA A 333 -11.99 0.75 13.45
CA ALA A 333 -10.61 0.61 13.93
C ALA A 333 -10.46 0.53 15.46
N ARG A 334 -11.55 0.30 16.23
CA ARG A 334 -11.53 0.17 17.69
C ARG A 334 -11.14 -1.25 18.08
N THR A 335 -10.24 -1.37 19.06
CA THR A 335 -9.79 -2.64 19.64
C THR A 335 -10.84 -3.25 20.58
N SER A 336 -10.46 -4.27 21.35
CA SER A 336 -11.25 -4.80 22.47
C SER A 336 -11.47 -3.80 23.60
N MET A 337 -10.64 -2.75 23.66
CA MET A 337 -10.76 -1.68 24.65
C MET A 337 -11.53 -0.49 24.08
N PRO A 338 -12.42 0.15 24.87
CA PRO A 338 -13.34 1.16 24.35
C PRO A 338 -12.65 2.45 23.90
N ASN A 339 -11.50 2.77 24.47
CA ASN A 339 -10.72 4.00 24.22
C ASN A 339 -9.41 3.74 23.49
N ILE A 340 -9.13 2.50 23.06
CA ILE A 340 -7.92 2.15 22.31
C ILE A 340 -8.30 1.72 20.89
N TYR A 341 -7.68 2.36 19.92
CA TYR A 341 -7.82 2.12 18.49
C TYR A 341 -6.49 1.65 17.90
N ALA A 342 -6.53 1.00 16.74
CA ALA A 342 -5.30 0.66 16.01
C ALA A 342 -5.48 0.81 14.51
N ALA A 343 -4.40 1.18 13.81
CA ALA A 343 -4.39 1.44 12.38
C ALA A 343 -3.13 0.92 11.70
N GLY A 344 -3.28 0.40 10.48
CA GLY A 344 -2.19 -0.05 9.61
C GLY A 344 -1.77 -1.49 9.84
N ASP A 345 -0.55 -1.83 9.42
CA ASP A 345 -0.02 -3.18 9.28
C ASP A 345 0.09 -3.96 10.60
N CYS A 346 -0.07 -3.30 11.74
CA CYS A 346 -0.19 -3.96 13.04
C CYS A 346 -1.59 -4.54 13.30
N THR A 347 -2.58 -4.27 12.43
CA THR A 347 -3.97 -4.74 12.54
C THR A 347 -4.25 -5.94 11.63
N THR A 348 -5.45 -6.52 11.78
CA THR A 348 -5.91 -7.63 10.93
C THR A 348 -6.38 -7.21 9.53
N PHE A 349 -6.37 -5.91 9.22
CA PHE A 349 -6.74 -5.38 7.89
C PHE A 349 -5.62 -5.53 6.87
N PRO A 350 -5.91 -5.41 5.56
CA PRO A 350 -4.90 -5.48 4.51
C PRO A 350 -3.78 -4.46 4.72
N PRO A 351 -2.49 -4.87 4.59
CA PRO A 351 -1.34 -4.01 4.84
C PRO A 351 -1.09 -3.04 3.66
N LEU A 352 -1.90 -1.99 3.58
CA LEU A 352 -1.84 -0.93 2.58
C LEU A 352 -1.79 0.43 3.26
N ALA A 353 -0.95 1.33 2.77
CA ALA A 353 -0.83 2.68 3.33
C ALA A 353 -2.15 3.47 3.27
N SER A 354 -2.95 3.30 2.21
CA SER A 354 -4.28 3.89 2.08
C SER A 354 -5.27 3.36 3.12
N VAL A 355 -5.21 2.07 3.42
CA VAL A 355 -6.02 1.43 4.47
C VAL A 355 -5.62 1.96 5.84
N ALA A 356 -4.32 2.02 6.12
CA ALA A 356 -3.81 2.59 7.36
C ALA A 356 -4.31 4.03 7.57
N SER A 357 -4.19 4.88 6.54
CA SER A 357 -4.66 6.27 6.58
C SER A 357 -6.16 6.36 6.84
N MET A 358 -6.96 5.54 6.15
CA MET A 358 -8.41 5.50 6.35
C MET A 358 -8.77 5.02 7.76
N GLN A 359 -8.12 3.98 8.27
CA GLN A 359 -8.31 3.50 9.64
C GLN A 359 -7.99 4.59 10.67
N GLY A 360 -6.88 5.33 10.49
CA GLY A 360 -6.49 6.41 11.39
C GLY A 360 -7.55 7.50 11.49
N ARG A 361 -8.07 7.97 10.34
CA ARG A 361 -9.16 8.96 10.30
C ARG A 361 -10.45 8.43 10.92
N THR A 362 -10.85 7.22 10.52
CA THR A 362 -12.07 6.56 11.02
C THR A 362 -12.03 6.38 12.53
N ALA A 363 -10.87 5.96 13.08
CA ALA A 363 -10.65 5.83 14.51
C ALA A 363 -10.94 7.11 15.27
N ILE A 364 -10.38 8.23 14.78
CA ILE A 364 -10.51 9.53 15.43
C ILE A 364 -11.91 10.10 15.28
N PHE A 365 -12.52 10.05 14.09
CA PHE A 365 -13.89 10.51 13.92
C PHE A 365 -14.84 9.77 14.89
N HIS A 366 -14.70 8.43 14.97
CA HIS A 366 -15.49 7.64 15.91
C HIS A 366 -15.18 7.99 17.38
N ALA A 367 -13.90 8.17 17.76
CA ALA A 367 -13.50 8.51 19.14
C ALA A 367 -14.03 9.88 19.57
N MET A 368 -14.10 10.83 18.65
CA MET A 368 -14.60 12.19 18.87
C MET A 368 -16.12 12.30 18.77
N GLY A 369 -16.83 11.17 18.52
CA GLY A 369 -18.28 11.15 18.45
C GLY A 369 -18.88 11.65 17.14
N ASP A 370 -18.06 11.79 16.09
CA ASP A 370 -18.52 12.16 14.75
C ASP A 370 -19.20 11.00 14.04
N ILE A 371 -20.02 11.30 13.04
CA ILE A 371 -20.68 10.31 12.20
C ILE A 371 -19.63 9.67 11.30
N VAL A 372 -19.48 8.36 11.42
CA VAL A 372 -18.56 7.57 10.62
C VAL A 372 -19.33 6.60 9.73
N ASP A 373 -19.05 6.64 8.43
CA ASP A 373 -19.38 5.54 7.52
C ASP A 373 -18.12 4.64 7.39
N PRO A 374 -18.09 3.48 8.09
CA PRO A 374 -16.89 2.66 8.11
C PRO A 374 -16.61 2.10 6.71
N PRO A 375 -15.35 2.15 6.25
CA PRO A 375 -15.00 1.61 4.94
C PRO A 375 -15.34 0.12 4.84
N GLU A 376 -15.91 -0.29 3.73
CA GLU A 376 -16.08 -1.70 3.43
C GLU A 376 -14.75 -2.27 2.89
N GLU A 377 -14.23 -3.33 3.54
CA GLU A 377 -12.96 -3.96 3.15
C GLU A 377 -12.94 -4.37 1.67
N ARG A 378 -14.07 -4.81 1.13
CA ARG A 378 -14.17 -5.20 -0.28
C ARG A 378 -14.10 -4.04 -1.27
N ASN A 379 -14.29 -2.78 -0.83
CA ASN A 379 -14.15 -1.60 -1.68
C ASN A 379 -12.71 -1.03 -1.67
N ILE A 380 -11.81 -1.66 -0.91
CA ILE A 380 -10.40 -1.29 -0.88
C ILE A 380 -9.80 -1.55 -2.26
N THR A 381 -9.17 -0.50 -2.81
CA THR A 381 -8.32 -0.64 -4.00
C THR A 381 -6.93 -1.07 -3.61
N SER A 382 -6.35 -1.98 -4.40
CA SER A 382 -4.93 -2.34 -4.29
C SER A 382 -4.23 -2.19 -5.63
N ASN A 383 -2.91 -1.98 -5.60
CA ASN A 383 -2.08 -1.95 -6.80
C ASN A 383 -0.76 -2.66 -6.57
N ILE A 384 -0.31 -3.40 -7.56
CA ILE A 384 1.00 -4.03 -7.62
C ILE A 384 1.79 -3.34 -8.72
N PHE A 385 2.92 -2.77 -8.36
CA PHE A 385 3.75 -1.93 -9.24
C PHE A 385 4.76 -2.75 -10.05
N THR A 386 4.33 -3.86 -10.61
CA THR A 386 5.06 -4.60 -11.65
C THR A 386 4.94 -3.88 -13.00
N GLN A 387 5.56 -4.40 -14.06
CA GLN A 387 5.40 -3.93 -15.43
C GLN A 387 4.85 -5.07 -16.30
N PRO A 388 3.55 -4.98 -16.71
CA PRO A 388 2.53 -3.97 -16.35
C PRO A 388 2.11 -4.02 -14.87
N GLU A 389 1.45 -2.95 -14.38
CA GLU A 389 0.85 -2.92 -13.06
C GLU A 389 -0.43 -3.76 -13.02
N ILE A 390 -0.82 -4.21 -11.82
CA ILE A 390 -2.13 -4.81 -11.55
C ILE A 390 -2.85 -3.95 -10.52
N ALA A 391 -4.03 -3.45 -10.85
CA ALA A 391 -4.92 -2.78 -9.90
C ALA A 391 -6.21 -3.57 -9.74
N THR A 392 -6.71 -3.65 -8.51
CA THR A 392 -7.94 -4.41 -8.18
C THR A 392 -8.86 -3.61 -7.27
N VAL A 393 -10.17 -3.89 -7.36
CA VAL A 393 -11.18 -3.39 -6.45
C VAL A 393 -12.38 -4.35 -6.39
N GLY A 394 -13.01 -4.46 -5.24
CA GLY A 394 -14.28 -5.16 -5.08
C GLY A 394 -14.14 -6.69 -5.00
N TRP A 395 -15.22 -7.37 -5.39
CA TRP A 395 -15.26 -8.83 -5.43
C TRP A 395 -14.27 -9.41 -6.44
N THR A 396 -13.80 -10.61 -6.18
CA THR A 396 -12.89 -11.34 -7.07
C THR A 396 -13.67 -12.26 -8.02
N GLN A 397 -13.07 -12.61 -9.16
CA GLN A 397 -13.62 -13.63 -10.04
C GLN A 397 -13.81 -14.97 -9.30
N LYS A 398 -12.86 -15.33 -8.44
CA LYS A 398 -12.94 -16.54 -7.62
C LYS A 398 -14.20 -16.56 -6.73
N ALA A 399 -14.56 -15.45 -6.11
CA ALA A 399 -15.78 -15.36 -5.30
C ALA A 399 -17.06 -15.58 -6.12
N ILE A 400 -17.05 -15.16 -7.40
CA ILE A 400 -18.15 -15.40 -8.34
C ILE A 400 -18.18 -16.88 -8.74
N GLU A 401 -17.04 -17.49 -9.08
CA GLU A 401 -16.93 -18.90 -9.46
C GLU A 401 -17.32 -19.86 -8.32
N GLU A 402 -16.99 -19.50 -7.08
CA GLU A 402 -17.36 -20.26 -5.87
C GLU A 402 -18.82 -20.01 -5.44
N GLY A 403 -19.56 -19.15 -6.14
CA GLY A 403 -20.96 -18.83 -5.83
C GLY A 403 -21.18 -18.01 -4.55
N ILE A 404 -20.12 -17.38 -4.02
CA ILE A 404 -20.22 -16.50 -2.83
C ILE A 404 -21.01 -15.24 -3.18
N VAL A 405 -20.84 -14.73 -4.40
CA VAL A 405 -21.59 -13.60 -4.93
C VAL A 405 -22.10 -13.90 -6.34
N PRO A 406 -23.39 -13.63 -6.65
CA PRO A 406 -23.90 -13.81 -7.99
C PRO A 406 -23.38 -12.72 -8.91
N GLY A 407 -22.62 -13.09 -9.94
CA GLY A 407 -21.98 -12.13 -10.82
C GLY A 407 -21.68 -12.65 -12.20
N VAL A 408 -21.41 -11.74 -13.11
CA VAL A 408 -20.92 -11.98 -14.48
C VAL A 408 -19.56 -11.31 -14.64
N VAL A 409 -18.71 -11.92 -15.45
CA VAL A 409 -17.33 -11.48 -15.68
C VAL A 409 -17.16 -11.13 -17.14
N TYR A 410 -16.54 -9.97 -17.43
CA TYR A 410 -16.14 -9.63 -18.79
C TYR A 410 -14.70 -9.14 -18.82
N LYS A 411 -13.89 -9.66 -19.76
CA LYS A 411 -12.49 -9.30 -19.93
C LYS A 411 -12.24 -8.71 -21.31
N LEU A 412 -11.77 -7.46 -21.33
CA LEU A 412 -11.41 -6.74 -22.57
C LEU A 412 -9.88 -6.63 -22.67
N PRO A 413 -9.23 -7.27 -23.65
CA PRO A 413 -7.80 -7.12 -23.88
C PRO A 413 -7.43 -5.70 -24.27
N LEU A 414 -6.37 -5.11 -23.71
CA LEU A 414 -5.87 -3.78 -24.08
C LEU A 414 -5.35 -3.72 -25.53
N ALA A 415 -4.93 -4.84 -26.10
CA ALA A 415 -4.50 -4.90 -27.49
C ALA A 415 -5.58 -4.42 -28.51
N SER A 416 -6.86 -4.40 -28.13
CA SER A 416 -7.95 -3.84 -28.95
C SER A 416 -8.06 -2.32 -28.84
N ASN A 417 -7.55 -1.71 -27.77
CA ASN A 417 -7.68 -0.27 -27.49
C ASN A 417 -6.76 0.57 -28.40
N PRO A 418 -7.24 1.61 -29.08
CA PRO A 418 -6.44 2.47 -29.96
C PRO A 418 -5.26 3.13 -29.25
N ARG A 419 -5.45 3.64 -28.01
CA ARG A 419 -4.38 4.28 -27.25
C ARG A 419 -3.29 3.28 -26.87
N ALA A 420 -3.67 2.06 -26.48
CA ALA A 420 -2.73 1.00 -26.20
C ALA A 420 -1.86 0.65 -27.43
N LYS A 421 -2.47 0.58 -28.63
CA LYS A 421 -1.74 0.38 -29.89
C LYS A 421 -0.76 1.51 -30.17
N MET A 422 -1.18 2.77 -29.99
CA MET A 422 -0.31 3.95 -30.16
C MET A 422 0.89 3.94 -29.22
N MET A 423 0.73 3.40 -28.01
CA MET A 423 1.79 3.30 -26.99
C MET A 423 2.62 2.00 -27.11
N GLY A 424 2.33 1.12 -28.06
CA GLY A 424 3.02 -0.16 -28.17
C GLY A 424 2.69 -1.17 -27.07
N ILE A 425 1.59 -0.98 -26.34
CA ILE A 425 1.19 -1.89 -25.24
C ILE A 425 0.68 -3.20 -25.83
N ARG A 426 1.33 -4.29 -25.49
CA ARG A 426 1.02 -5.64 -26.01
C ARG A 426 0.32 -6.53 -25.00
N ASP A 427 0.56 -6.28 -23.70
CA ASP A 427 0.06 -7.11 -22.60
C ASP A 427 -0.86 -6.27 -21.72
N GLY A 428 -1.90 -6.90 -21.22
CA GLY A 428 -2.84 -6.29 -20.29
C GLY A 428 -4.28 -6.41 -20.73
N PHE A 429 -5.17 -6.08 -19.80
CA PHE A 429 -6.62 -6.14 -19.98
C PHE A 429 -7.33 -5.28 -18.93
N VAL A 430 -8.59 -5.01 -19.20
CA VAL A 430 -9.59 -4.58 -18.21
C VAL A 430 -10.55 -5.75 -17.98
N LYS A 431 -10.81 -6.12 -16.73
CA LYS A 431 -11.79 -7.12 -16.36
C LYS A 431 -12.79 -6.50 -15.39
N LEU A 432 -14.07 -6.56 -15.72
CA LEU A 432 -15.15 -6.03 -14.90
C LEU A 432 -16.01 -7.17 -14.35
N PHE A 433 -16.49 -6.97 -13.12
CA PHE A 433 -17.42 -7.87 -12.46
C PHE A 433 -18.70 -7.10 -12.16
N ALA A 434 -19.83 -7.63 -12.60
CA ALA A 434 -21.15 -7.04 -12.36
C ALA A 434 -22.11 -8.05 -11.76
N SER A 435 -23.00 -7.57 -10.89
CA SER A 435 -24.07 -8.38 -10.30
C SER A 435 -25.01 -8.89 -11.40
N SER A 436 -25.25 -10.20 -11.45
CA SER A 436 -26.14 -10.82 -12.45
C SER A 436 -27.61 -10.38 -12.30
N GLY A 437 -28.02 -9.91 -11.10
CA GLY A 437 -29.39 -9.46 -10.84
C GLY A 437 -29.62 -7.99 -11.17
N SER A 438 -28.72 -7.10 -10.69
CA SER A 438 -28.91 -5.65 -10.79
C SER A 438 -28.11 -4.99 -11.93
N GLY A 439 -27.05 -5.66 -12.43
CA GLY A 439 -26.07 -5.07 -13.33
C GLY A 439 -25.13 -4.07 -12.66
N ALA A 440 -25.19 -3.91 -11.34
CA ALA A 440 -24.27 -3.04 -10.61
C ALA A 440 -22.84 -3.59 -10.68
N LEU A 441 -21.86 -2.73 -10.87
CA LEU A 441 -20.45 -3.06 -10.78
C LEU A 441 -20.12 -3.47 -9.33
N ILE A 442 -19.52 -4.64 -9.17
CA ILE A 442 -19.16 -5.24 -7.88
C ILE A 442 -17.66 -5.42 -7.72
N GLY A 443 -16.88 -5.18 -8.75
CA GLY A 443 -15.43 -5.28 -8.73
C GLY A 443 -14.80 -5.28 -10.11
N GLY A 444 -13.47 -5.40 -10.11
CA GLY A 444 -12.71 -5.60 -11.34
C GLY A 444 -11.21 -5.56 -11.16
N VAL A 445 -10.52 -5.85 -12.26
CA VAL A 445 -9.07 -5.93 -12.36
C VAL A 445 -8.59 -5.17 -13.58
N ILE A 446 -7.57 -4.36 -13.43
CA ILE A 446 -6.90 -3.67 -14.52
C ILE A 446 -5.44 -4.14 -14.56
N VAL A 447 -5.02 -4.68 -15.69
CA VAL A 447 -3.61 -4.99 -15.96
C VAL A 447 -3.15 -4.06 -17.06
N ALA A 448 -2.39 -3.03 -16.72
CA ALA A 448 -1.98 -1.97 -17.63
C ALA A 448 -0.76 -1.21 -17.12
N PRO A 449 -0.02 -0.48 -17.98
CA PRO A 449 0.82 0.61 -17.48
C PRO A 449 -0.04 1.64 -16.74
N LYS A 450 0.42 2.06 -15.53
CA LYS A 450 -0.31 3.01 -14.68
C LYS A 450 -1.73 2.55 -14.32
N ALA A 451 -1.92 1.26 -14.03
CA ALA A 451 -3.19 0.73 -13.55
C ALA A 451 -3.62 1.41 -12.24
N SER A 452 -2.65 1.82 -11.41
CA SER A 452 -2.83 2.64 -10.22
C SER A 452 -3.61 3.93 -10.47
N GLU A 453 -3.40 4.57 -11.61
CA GLU A 453 -4.11 5.80 -12.00
C GLU A 453 -5.46 5.51 -12.69
N LEU A 454 -5.62 4.31 -13.24
CA LEU A 454 -6.82 3.92 -13.99
C LEU A 454 -7.92 3.33 -13.09
N ILE A 455 -7.60 2.87 -11.88
CA ILE A 455 -8.55 2.13 -11.04
C ILE A 455 -9.62 3.01 -10.38
N LEU A 456 -9.32 4.29 -10.11
CA LEU A 456 -10.20 5.16 -9.35
C LEU A 456 -11.64 5.28 -9.92
N PRO A 457 -11.87 5.46 -11.24
CA PRO A 457 -13.23 5.49 -11.79
C PRO A 457 -14.01 4.20 -11.50
N LEU A 458 -13.33 3.03 -11.55
CA LEU A 458 -13.96 1.76 -11.24
C LEU A 458 -14.24 1.63 -9.73
N ALA A 459 -13.34 2.10 -8.88
CA ALA A 459 -13.54 2.13 -7.44
C ALA A 459 -14.77 2.96 -7.05
N LEU A 460 -14.91 4.16 -7.64
CA LEU A 460 -16.10 5.01 -7.45
C LEU A 460 -17.37 4.32 -7.93
N ALA A 461 -17.31 3.62 -9.08
CA ALA A 461 -18.46 2.90 -9.60
C ALA A 461 -18.88 1.74 -8.67
N VAL A 462 -17.94 1.01 -8.09
CA VAL A 462 -18.20 -0.06 -7.11
C VAL A 462 -18.77 0.52 -5.82
N GLU A 463 -18.17 1.56 -5.28
CA GLU A 463 -18.58 2.23 -4.04
C GLU A 463 -20.04 2.74 -4.15
N HIS A 464 -20.36 3.41 -5.26
CA HIS A 464 -21.68 3.98 -5.50
C HIS A 464 -22.63 3.01 -6.21
N ARG A 465 -22.24 1.75 -6.41
CA ARG A 465 -23.06 0.68 -7.03
C ARG A 465 -23.63 1.08 -8.40
N LEU A 466 -22.83 1.81 -9.19
CA LEU A 466 -23.25 2.17 -10.55
C LEU A 466 -23.43 0.89 -11.38
N THR A 467 -24.48 0.87 -12.19
CA THR A 467 -24.68 -0.23 -13.14
C THR A 467 -23.68 -0.13 -14.30
N VAL A 468 -23.47 -1.24 -15.01
CA VAL A 468 -22.64 -1.26 -16.23
C VAL A 468 -23.14 -0.24 -17.25
N ASP A 469 -24.46 -0.03 -17.36
CA ASP A 469 -25.06 0.94 -18.30
C ASP A 469 -24.73 2.36 -17.88
N GLN A 470 -24.94 2.72 -16.59
CA GLN A 470 -24.59 4.05 -16.08
C GLN A 470 -23.10 4.35 -16.23
N PHE A 471 -22.24 3.36 -15.99
CA PHE A 471 -20.80 3.54 -16.16
C PHE A 471 -20.40 3.67 -17.63
N ALA A 472 -21.08 2.95 -18.54
CA ALA A 472 -20.87 3.02 -19.99
C ALA A 472 -21.29 4.36 -20.60
N GLU A 473 -22.23 5.11 -19.97
CA GLU A 473 -22.67 6.45 -20.39
C GLU A 473 -21.65 7.56 -20.13
N ALA A 474 -20.63 7.28 -19.26
CA ALA A 474 -19.58 8.27 -19.03
C ALA A 474 -18.79 8.57 -20.31
N PHE A 475 -18.41 9.84 -20.49
CA PHE A 475 -17.61 10.29 -21.63
C PHE A 475 -16.11 10.25 -21.32
N PRO A 476 -15.39 9.15 -21.65
CA PRO A 476 -13.94 9.13 -21.52
C PRO A 476 -13.29 9.98 -22.60
N VAL A 477 -12.09 10.49 -22.32
CA VAL A 477 -11.26 11.10 -23.37
C VAL A 477 -10.94 10.03 -24.43
N TYR A 478 -11.07 10.39 -25.72
CA TYR A 478 -10.67 9.51 -26.82
C TYR A 478 -9.47 10.09 -27.57
N PRO A 479 -8.43 9.28 -27.83
CA PRO A 479 -8.19 7.91 -27.34
C PRO A 479 -7.56 7.90 -25.94
N SER A 480 -8.02 7.03 -25.06
CA SER A 480 -7.44 6.83 -23.72
C SER A 480 -7.46 5.37 -23.28
N LEU A 481 -6.61 5.01 -22.33
CA LEU A 481 -6.67 3.70 -21.69
C LEU A 481 -7.92 3.57 -20.80
N THR A 482 -8.33 4.66 -20.16
CA THR A 482 -9.56 4.72 -19.35
C THR A 482 -10.81 4.40 -20.17
N GLY A 483 -10.81 4.71 -21.49
CA GLY A 483 -11.88 4.34 -22.40
C GLY A 483 -12.15 2.84 -22.47
N SER A 484 -11.13 1.99 -22.17
CA SER A 484 -11.33 0.54 -22.08
C SER A 484 -12.30 0.11 -20.97
N LEU A 485 -12.43 0.91 -19.90
CA LEU A 485 -13.37 0.63 -18.81
C LEU A 485 -14.81 0.78 -19.30
N THR A 486 -15.11 1.89 -19.98
CA THR A 486 -16.45 2.13 -20.54
C THR A 486 -16.76 1.20 -21.72
N ASP A 487 -15.76 0.82 -22.53
CA ASP A 487 -15.92 -0.18 -23.60
C ASP A 487 -16.23 -1.57 -23.03
N ALA A 488 -15.55 -1.96 -21.95
CA ALA A 488 -15.85 -3.20 -21.25
C ALA A 488 -17.26 -3.21 -20.66
N ALA A 489 -17.69 -2.08 -20.06
CA ALA A 489 -19.03 -1.92 -19.51
C ALA A 489 -20.12 -1.99 -20.61
N ARG A 490 -19.91 -1.35 -21.76
CA ARG A 490 -20.83 -1.46 -22.91
C ARG A 490 -21.00 -2.89 -23.40
N ALA A 491 -19.92 -3.66 -23.39
CA ALA A 491 -19.97 -5.06 -23.79
C ALA A 491 -20.74 -5.96 -22.82
N MET A 492 -20.96 -5.49 -21.60
CA MET A 492 -21.77 -6.18 -20.58
C MET A 492 -23.25 -5.78 -20.59
N HIS A 493 -23.64 -4.81 -21.45
CA HIS A 493 -25.03 -4.42 -21.63
C HIS A 493 -25.88 -5.61 -22.08
N VAL A 494 -26.95 -5.88 -21.38
CA VAL A 494 -27.94 -6.91 -21.74
C VAL A 494 -29.23 -6.21 -22.15
N VAL A 495 -29.62 -6.40 -23.39
CA VAL A 495 -30.94 -5.97 -23.84
C VAL A 495 -31.99 -6.72 -23.04
N ARG A 496 -32.81 -6.02 -22.26
CA ARG A 496 -33.89 -6.55 -21.45
C ARG A 496 -35.20 -6.58 -22.24
#